data_545a35839bd80427e9f57669f5407d27
#
_entry.id   545a35839bd80427e9f57669f5407d27
#
_cell.length_a   1.000
_cell.length_b   1.000
_cell.length_c   1.000
_cell.angle_alpha   90.00
_cell.angle_beta   90.00
_cell.angle_gamma   90.00
#
_symmetry.space_group_name_H-M   'P 1'
#
loop_
_entity.id
_entity.type
_entity.pdbx_description
1 polymer ?
#
loop_
_entity_poly.entity_id
_entity_poly.type
_entity_poly.pdbx_seq_one_letter_code
_entity_poly.pdbx_strand_id
1 'polypeptide(L)'
;IGKTYAYLTACILLQKFRPAKVQPVVISTSGVALQDAIMKEYIPFLSQLFLKNCIISEPIRAVVRKGKERFVCDELLSWRLTAVQEKNKNADQLEALQSLQLHLDMDTVTGLSSFDRKQICIPKSCPKDCARLHSCRYRNYLRESRSTEVTIQICNHNYLLADAEHRLQGIRPLLSDY
;
A
#
# COMPACT_ATOMS: atom_id res chain seq x y z
N ILE A 1 16.40 -17.45 11.63
CA ILE A 1 15.37 -16.90 12.52
C ILE A 1 15.90 -15.57 13.05
N GLY A 2 15.09 -14.52 13.11
CA GLY A 2 15.45 -13.22 13.71
C GLY A 2 16.05 -12.17 12.75
N LYS A 3 16.44 -12.50 11.53
CA LYS A 3 17.04 -11.53 10.57
C LYS A 3 16.12 -10.32 10.32
N THR A 4 14.80 -10.55 10.18
CA THR A 4 13.82 -9.49 9.92
C THR A 4 13.77 -8.51 11.08
N TYR A 5 13.72 -8.99 12.32
CA TYR A 5 13.77 -8.12 13.50
C TYR A 5 15.09 -7.33 13.57
N ALA A 6 16.21 -7.96 13.24
CA ALA A 6 17.52 -7.32 13.31
C ALA A 6 17.62 -6.11 12.37
N TYR A 7 17.29 -6.28 11.08
CA TYR A 7 17.37 -5.14 10.15
C TYR A 7 16.29 -4.09 10.41
N LEU A 8 15.06 -4.48 10.79
CA LEU A 8 14.02 -3.51 11.15
C LEU A 8 14.42 -2.68 12.36
N THR A 9 14.94 -3.32 13.41
CA THR A 9 15.48 -2.63 14.58
C THR A 9 16.58 -1.65 14.19
N ALA A 10 17.54 -2.09 13.39
CA ALA A 10 18.63 -1.23 12.91
C ALA A 10 18.09 -0.01 12.13
N CYS A 11 17.14 -0.22 11.22
CA CYS A 11 16.51 0.85 10.44
C CYS A 11 15.80 1.88 11.34
N ILE A 12 15.02 1.43 12.31
CA ILE A 12 14.29 2.31 13.23
C ILE A 12 15.24 3.11 14.10
N LEU A 13 16.27 2.47 14.64
CA LEU A 13 17.29 3.15 15.45
C LEU A 13 18.09 4.16 14.63
N LEU A 14 18.47 3.82 13.39
CA LEU A 14 19.16 4.76 12.49
C LEU A 14 18.32 6.00 12.21
N GLN A 15 17.01 5.86 11.99
CA GLN A 15 16.12 7.00 11.81
C GLN A 15 16.06 7.89 13.04
N LYS A 16 16.00 7.30 14.24
CA LYS A 16 15.96 8.05 15.49
C LYS A 16 17.22 8.89 15.70
N PHE A 17 18.39 8.36 15.34
CA PHE A 17 19.70 9.01 15.61
C PHE A 17 20.20 9.87 14.46
N ARG A 18 19.49 9.99 13.34
CA ARG A 18 19.86 10.90 12.25
C ARG A 18 19.28 12.29 12.48
N PRO A 19 20.13 13.33 12.62
CA PRO A 19 19.68 14.65 13.11
C PRO A 19 19.02 15.54 12.07
N ALA A 20 18.98 15.25 10.76
CA ALA A 20 18.65 16.31 9.81
C ALA A 20 17.61 15.82 8.84
N LYS A 21 17.07 15.30 8.23
CA LYS A 21 15.97 14.90 7.32
C LYS A 21 15.68 13.42 7.51
N VAL A 22 14.62 13.16 8.25
CA VAL A 22 14.10 11.80 8.34
C VAL A 22 13.54 11.39 6.98
N GLN A 23 14.38 10.73 6.20
CA GLN A 23 13.92 10.05 4.98
C GLN A 23 13.33 8.70 5.38
N PRO A 24 12.23 8.27 4.77
CA PRO A 24 11.68 6.94 5.04
C PRO A 24 12.67 5.86 4.59
N VAL A 25 12.75 4.79 5.37
CA VAL A 25 13.47 3.58 4.95
C VAL A 25 12.62 2.82 3.94
N VAL A 26 13.22 2.40 2.84
CA VAL A 26 12.57 1.53 1.85
C VAL A 26 12.99 0.09 2.08
N ILE A 27 12.01 -0.78 2.30
CA ILE A 27 12.23 -2.23 2.45
C ILE A 27 11.64 -2.91 1.22
N SER A 28 12.51 -3.53 0.44
CA SER A 28 12.10 -4.28 -0.74
C SER A 28 12.13 -5.78 -0.48
N THR A 29 11.05 -6.47 -0.80
CA THR A 29 10.89 -7.92 -0.59
C THR A 29 10.55 -8.64 -1.88
N SER A 30 10.85 -9.94 -1.94
CA SER A 30 10.49 -10.78 -3.10
C SER A 30 9.03 -11.23 -3.08
N GLY A 31 8.37 -11.27 -1.92
CA GLY A 31 7.03 -11.87 -1.77
C GLY A 31 6.06 -11.03 -0.93
N VAL A 32 4.78 -11.18 -1.26
CA VAL A 32 3.66 -10.51 -0.54
C VAL A 32 3.55 -11.02 0.90
N ALA A 33 3.78 -12.32 1.14
CA ALA A 33 3.71 -12.90 2.48
C ALA A 33 4.66 -12.22 3.47
N LEU A 34 5.89 -11.90 3.03
CA LEU A 34 6.84 -11.17 3.88
C LEU A 34 6.42 -9.70 4.09
N GLN A 35 5.86 -9.04 3.08
CA GLN A 35 5.30 -7.69 3.24
C GLN A 35 4.19 -7.67 4.29
N ASP A 36 3.29 -8.64 4.22
CA ASP A 36 2.18 -8.80 5.15
C ASP A 36 2.68 -9.08 6.58
N ALA A 37 3.65 -9.99 6.75
CA ALA A 37 4.25 -10.26 8.05
C ALA A 37 4.94 -9.02 8.65
N ILE A 38 5.68 -8.26 7.83
CA ILE A 38 6.32 -7.03 8.29
C ILE A 38 5.25 -6.03 8.77
N MET A 39 4.17 -5.84 8.02
CA MET A 39 3.12 -4.87 8.36
C MET A 39 2.24 -5.28 9.53
N LYS A 40 1.87 -6.58 9.60
CA LYS A 40 0.85 -7.06 10.55
C LYS A 40 1.45 -7.58 11.85
N GLU A 41 2.71 -8.00 11.83
CA GLU A 41 3.36 -8.65 12.98
C GLU A 41 4.60 -7.87 13.45
N TYR A 42 5.62 -7.68 12.60
CA TYR A 42 6.91 -7.16 13.03
C TYR A 42 6.89 -5.67 13.40
N ILE A 43 6.29 -4.84 12.56
CA ILE A 43 6.19 -3.39 12.84
C ILE A 43 5.34 -3.11 14.08
N PRO A 44 4.14 -3.68 14.26
CA PRO A 44 3.36 -3.48 15.48
C PRO A 44 4.09 -3.93 16.74
N PHE A 45 4.74 -5.10 16.70
CA PHE A 45 5.52 -5.62 17.82
C PHE A 45 6.68 -4.69 18.20
N LEU A 46 7.52 -4.30 17.23
CA LEU A 46 8.64 -3.39 17.47
C LEU A 46 8.18 -2.01 17.92
N SER A 47 7.09 -1.51 17.35
CA SER A 47 6.50 -0.23 17.75
C SER A 47 6.11 -0.23 19.23
N GLN A 48 5.40 -1.27 19.68
CA GLN A 48 5.00 -1.42 21.08
C GLN A 48 6.22 -1.57 22.00
N LEU A 49 7.19 -2.41 21.61
CA LEU A 49 8.41 -2.64 22.37
C LEU A 49 9.19 -1.34 22.58
N PHE A 50 9.37 -0.56 21.52
CA PHE A 50 10.17 0.66 21.56
C PHE A 50 9.46 1.81 22.27
N LEU A 51 8.14 1.92 22.15
CA LEU A 51 7.34 2.85 22.93
C LEU A 51 7.42 2.54 24.43
N LYS A 52 7.22 1.26 24.81
CA LYS A 52 7.26 0.81 26.21
C LYS A 52 8.62 1.10 26.87
N ASN A 53 9.70 1.02 26.12
CA ASN A 53 11.06 1.28 26.61
C ASN A 53 11.52 2.72 26.37
N CYS A 54 10.62 3.64 26.01
CA CYS A 54 10.93 5.05 25.73
C CYS A 54 12.04 5.26 24.68
N ILE A 55 12.21 4.28 23.77
CA ILE A 55 13.17 4.36 22.66
C ILE A 55 12.63 5.29 21.57
N ILE A 56 11.34 5.23 21.30
CA ILE A 56 10.62 6.15 20.39
C ILE A 56 9.50 6.83 21.15
N SER A 57 9.08 8.03 20.69
CA SER A 57 8.00 8.82 21.30
C SER A 57 6.65 8.60 20.61
N GLU A 58 6.64 8.12 19.36
CA GLU A 58 5.45 7.91 18.56
C GLU A 58 5.46 6.54 17.89
N PRO A 59 4.29 5.98 17.56
CA PRO A 59 4.21 4.70 16.84
C PRO A 59 4.90 4.76 15.48
N ILE A 60 5.53 3.65 15.09
CA ILE A 60 6.15 3.52 13.77
C ILE A 60 5.05 3.52 12.70
N ARG A 61 5.13 4.45 11.75
CA ARG A 61 4.21 4.52 10.63
C ARG A 61 4.86 3.91 9.39
N ALA A 62 4.31 2.77 8.97
CA ALA A 62 4.74 2.05 7.78
C ALA A 62 3.63 1.98 6.74
N VAL A 63 3.99 1.91 5.47
CA VAL A 63 3.04 1.75 4.36
C VAL A 63 3.56 0.74 3.34
N VAL A 64 2.67 -0.11 2.82
CA VAL A 64 2.99 -0.98 1.69
C VAL A 64 2.72 -0.25 0.40
N ARG A 65 3.73 -0.17 -0.47
CA ARG A 65 3.67 0.44 -1.80
C ARG A 65 3.51 -0.64 -2.84
N LYS A 66 2.42 -0.56 -3.62
CA LYS A 66 2.07 -1.51 -4.68
C LYS A 66 1.73 -0.76 -5.97
N GLY A 67 1.80 -1.46 -7.10
CA GLY A 67 1.32 -0.95 -8.37
C GLY A 67 -0.18 -0.62 -8.32
N LYS A 68 -0.59 0.41 -9.04
CA LYS A 68 -1.97 0.91 -9.04
C LYS A 68 -2.99 -0.13 -9.48
N GLU A 69 -2.58 -1.11 -10.26
CA GLU A 69 -3.39 -2.25 -10.70
C GLU A 69 -3.78 -3.20 -9.55
N ARG A 70 -3.22 -3.02 -8.37
CA ARG A 70 -3.60 -3.75 -7.14
C ARG A 70 -4.70 -3.07 -6.34
N PHE A 71 -5.05 -1.85 -6.69
CA PHE A 71 -6.03 -1.04 -5.98
C PHE A 71 -7.31 -0.90 -6.77
N VAL A 72 -8.44 -0.90 -6.05
CA VAL A 72 -9.76 -0.77 -6.66
C VAL A 72 -10.08 0.70 -6.97
N CYS A 73 -10.67 0.95 -8.12
CA CYS A 73 -11.30 2.21 -8.48
C CYS A 73 -12.77 2.20 -8.05
N ASP A 74 -13.15 3.09 -7.16
CA ASP A 74 -14.52 3.16 -6.61
C ASP A 74 -15.59 3.37 -7.69
N GLU A 75 -15.28 4.11 -8.74
CA GLU A 75 -16.19 4.35 -9.85
C GLU A 75 -16.42 3.07 -10.68
N LEU A 76 -15.34 2.40 -11.06
CA LEU A 76 -15.41 1.14 -11.80
C LEU A 76 -16.02 0.01 -10.96
N LEU A 77 -15.77 -0.01 -9.66
CA LEU A 77 -16.39 -0.95 -8.73
C LEU A 77 -17.90 -0.75 -8.67
N SER A 78 -18.37 0.50 -8.60
CA SER A 78 -19.80 0.83 -8.59
C SER A 78 -20.49 0.29 -9.83
N TRP A 79 -19.94 0.55 -11.02
CA TRP A 79 -20.50 0.04 -12.28
C TRP A 79 -20.48 -1.49 -12.34
N ARG A 80 -19.40 -2.10 -11.87
CA ARG A 80 -19.28 -3.58 -11.87
C ARG A 80 -20.27 -4.24 -10.93
N LEU A 81 -20.49 -3.68 -9.74
CA LEU A 81 -21.49 -4.14 -8.77
C LEU A 81 -22.90 -4.11 -9.40
N THR A 82 -23.31 -3.00 -10.01
CA THR A 82 -24.60 -2.91 -10.69
C THR A 82 -24.74 -3.98 -11.77
N ALA A 83 -23.75 -4.13 -12.64
CA ALA A 83 -23.79 -5.12 -13.72
C ALA A 83 -23.82 -6.58 -13.24
N VAL A 84 -23.26 -6.90 -12.08
CA VAL A 84 -23.29 -8.25 -11.49
C VAL A 84 -24.64 -8.49 -10.79
N GLN A 85 -25.16 -7.49 -10.10
CA GLN A 85 -26.46 -7.56 -9.43
C GLN A 85 -27.61 -7.80 -10.41
N GLU A 86 -27.62 -7.09 -11.55
CA GLU A 86 -28.63 -7.26 -12.60
C GLU A 86 -28.62 -8.68 -13.20
N LYS A 87 -27.45 -9.31 -13.27
CA LYS A 87 -27.31 -10.67 -13.84
C LYS A 87 -27.66 -11.80 -12.88
N ASN A 88 -27.73 -11.52 -11.58
CA ASN A 88 -28.12 -12.40 -10.48
C ASN A 88 -27.53 -13.84 -10.51
N LYS A 89 -26.26 -14.01 -10.96
CA LYS A 89 -25.71 -15.32 -11.35
C LYS A 89 -24.66 -15.91 -10.38
N ASN A 90 -24.06 -15.11 -9.49
CA ASN A 90 -22.99 -15.61 -8.62
C ASN A 90 -22.90 -14.85 -7.30
N ALA A 91 -23.37 -15.44 -6.21
CA ALA A 91 -23.38 -14.82 -4.87
C ALA A 91 -21.94 -14.57 -4.38
N ASP A 92 -21.02 -15.51 -4.58
CA ASP A 92 -19.62 -15.40 -4.11
C ASP A 92 -18.90 -14.24 -4.81
N GLN A 93 -19.16 -14.06 -6.12
CA GLN A 93 -18.61 -12.93 -6.86
C GLN A 93 -19.14 -11.60 -6.32
N LEU A 94 -20.43 -11.52 -6.03
CA LEU A 94 -21.04 -10.31 -5.49
C LEU A 94 -20.47 -9.98 -4.11
N GLU A 95 -20.32 -10.97 -3.23
CA GLU A 95 -19.72 -10.81 -1.90
C GLU A 95 -18.29 -10.30 -1.98
N ALA A 96 -17.46 -10.91 -2.84
CA ALA A 96 -16.08 -10.46 -3.05
C ALA A 96 -16.01 -9.01 -3.55
N LEU A 97 -16.88 -8.60 -4.48
CA LEU A 97 -16.95 -7.22 -4.97
C LEU A 97 -17.46 -6.25 -3.89
N GLN A 98 -18.46 -6.65 -3.09
CA GLN A 98 -18.98 -5.84 -1.98
C GLN A 98 -17.90 -5.60 -0.91
N SER A 99 -17.09 -6.60 -0.59
CA SER A 99 -15.97 -6.47 0.35
C SER A 99 -15.01 -5.35 -0.03
N LEU A 100 -14.83 -5.07 -1.33
CA LEU A 100 -13.99 -3.98 -1.83
C LEU A 100 -14.54 -2.58 -1.57
N GLN A 101 -15.79 -2.44 -1.13
CA GLN A 101 -16.30 -1.15 -0.64
C GLN A 101 -15.58 -0.72 0.65
N LEU A 102 -15.12 -1.69 1.44
CA LEU A 102 -14.37 -1.45 2.68
C LEU A 102 -12.85 -1.54 2.48
N HIS A 103 -12.39 -2.32 1.49
CA HIS A 103 -10.98 -2.59 1.23
C HIS A 103 -10.51 -1.94 -0.06
N LEU A 104 -9.48 -1.12 0.01
CA LEU A 104 -8.88 -0.49 -1.17
C LEU A 104 -7.93 -1.44 -1.92
N ASP A 105 -7.18 -2.27 -1.18
CA ASP A 105 -6.22 -3.24 -1.73
C ASP A 105 -6.95 -4.53 -2.12
N MET A 106 -6.99 -4.84 -3.41
CA MET A 106 -7.64 -6.04 -3.92
C MET A 106 -6.96 -7.35 -3.49
N ASP A 107 -5.73 -7.31 -3.02
CA ASP A 107 -5.03 -8.50 -2.53
C ASP A 107 -5.52 -8.94 -1.15
N THR A 108 -6.25 -8.10 -0.44
CA THR A 108 -6.87 -8.42 0.86
C THR A 108 -8.20 -9.17 0.74
N VAL A 109 -8.76 -9.23 -0.46
CA VAL A 109 -10.06 -9.88 -0.72
C VAL A 109 -9.85 -11.20 -1.46
N THR A 110 -10.37 -12.28 -0.88
CA THR A 110 -10.39 -13.62 -1.48
C THR A 110 -11.55 -13.78 -2.46
N GLY A 111 -11.46 -14.73 -3.40
CA GLY A 111 -12.55 -15.02 -4.34
C GLY A 111 -12.70 -14.03 -5.51
N LEU A 112 -11.91 -12.96 -5.56
CA LEU A 112 -11.97 -12.01 -6.66
C LEU A 112 -11.31 -12.57 -7.93
N SER A 113 -12.09 -12.71 -9.00
CA SER A 113 -11.61 -13.25 -10.29
C SER A 113 -10.57 -12.31 -10.94
N SER A 114 -9.68 -12.89 -11.77
CA SER A 114 -8.72 -12.10 -12.55
C SER A 114 -9.40 -11.15 -13.55
N PHE A 115 -10.58 -11.52 -14.03
CA PHE A 115 -11.40 -10.67 -14.89
C PHE A 115 -11.91 -9.44 -14.11
N ASP A 116 -12.53 -9.67 -12.93
CA ASP A 116 -13.03 -8.57 -12.11
C ASP A 116 -11.91 -7.62 -11.69
N ARG A 117 -10.76 -8.16 -11.26
CA ARG A 117 -9.58 -7.34 -10.95
C ARG A 117 -9.19 -6.38 -12.07
N LYS A 118 -9.18 -6.86 -13.32
CA LYS A 118 -8.85 -6.03 -14.49
C LYS A 118 -9.91 -4.96 -14.77
N GLN A 119 -11.19 -5.27 -14.51
CA GLN A 119 -12.29 -4.35 -14.78
C GLN A 119 -12.39 -3.21 -13.75
N ILE A 120 -11.99 -3.45 -12.51
CA ILE A 120 -12.17 -2.50 -11.40
C ILE A 120 -10.88 -1.86 -10.91
N CYS A 121 -9.71 -2.25 -11.41
CA CYS A 121 -8.45 -1.66 -10.96
C CYS A 121 -8.32 -0.18 -11.35
N ILE A 122 -7.46 0.54 -10.64
CA ILE A 122 -7.12 1.93 -10.98
C ILE A 122 -6.57 1.97 -12.41
N PRO A 123 -7.15 2.77 -13.31
CA PRO A 123 -6.74 2.85 -14.71
C PRO A 123 -5.34 3.47 -14.87
N LYS A 124 -4.69 3.21 -16.02
CA LYS A 124 -3.38 3.82 -16.35
C LYS A 124 -3.43 5.35 -16.31
N SER A 125 -4.52 5.93 -16.78
CA SER A 125 -4.78 7.37 -16.70
C SER A 125 -6.22 7.58 -16.21
N CYS A 126 -6.37 8.34 -15.13
CA CYS A 126 -7.70 8.72 -14.64
C CYS A 126 -8.24 9.89 -15.46
N PRO A 127 -9.56 9.91 -15.79
CA PRO A 127 -10.21 11.05 -16.39
C PRO A 127 -10.04 12.31 -15.51
N LYS A 128 -9.89 13.47 -16.15
CA LYS A 128 -9.80 14.75 -15.42
C LYS A 128 -11.11 15.14 -14.75
N ASP A 129 -12.21 14.70 -15.30
CA ASP A 129 -13.61 14.90 -14.90
C ASP A 129 -14.18 13.75 -14.06
N CYS A 130 -13.33 12.93 -13.46
CA CYS A 130 -13.76 11.82 -12.61
C CYS A 130 -14.68 12.31 -11.49
N ALA A 131 -15.91 11.80 -11.44
CA ALA A 131 -16.92 12.19 -10.44
C ALA A 131 -16.45 11.99 -8.99
N ARG A 132 -15.55 11.03 -8.78
CA ARG A 132 -14.98 10.72 -7.45
C ARG A 132 -13.62 11.38 -7.19
N LEU A 133 -13.24 12.40 -7.94
CA LEU A 133 -11.91 13.01 -7.84
C LEU A 133 -11.57 13.48 -6.42
N HIS A 134 -12.53 14.06 -5.71
CA HIS A 134 -12.35 14.61 -4.35
C HIS A 134 -12.48 13.56 -3.25
N SER A 135 -13.23 12.49 -3.48
CA SER A 135 -13.47 11.38 -2.52
C SER A 135 -12.70 10.09 -2.85
N CYS A 136 -11.76 10.14 -3.78
CA CYS A 136 -11.04 8.98 -4.27
C CYS A 136 -10.14 8.39 -3.18
N ARG A 137 -10.44 7.17 -2.72
CA ARG A 137 -9.67 6.45 -1.70
C ARG A 137 -8.21 6.23 -2.13
N TYR A 138 -7.97 5.93 -3.40
CA TYR A 138 -6.61 5.75 -3.91
C TYR A 138 -5.78 7.04 -3.88
N ARG A 139 -6.36 8.19 -4.20
CA ARG A 139 -5.67 9.49 -4.06
C ARG A 139 -5.34 9.81 -2.61
N ASN A 140 -6.26 9.52 -1.70
CA ASN A 140 -6.03 9.68 -0.26
C ASN A 140 -4.89 8.77 0.20
N TYR A 141 -4.92 7.49 -0.17
CA TYR A 141 -3.82 6.56 0.08
C TYR A 141 -2.47 7.07 -0.44
N LEU A 142 -2.42 7.59 -1.68
CA LEU A 142 -1.18 8.14 -2.23
C LEU A 142 -0.68 9.36 -1.45
N ARG A 143 -1.57 10.22 -0.99
CA ARG A 143 -1.23 11.39 -0.18
C ARG A 143 -0.68 10.96 1.19
N GLU A 144 -1.40 10.07 1.87
CA GLU A 144 -1.01 9.55 3.18
C GLU A 144 0.30 8.76 3.11
N SER A 145 0.46 7.92 2.08
CA SER A 145 1.68 7.14 1.88
C SER A 145 2.94 7.97 1.58
N ARG A 146 2.77 9.24 1.25
CA ARG A 146 3.85 10.21 1.01
C ARG A 146 3.95 11.26 2.13
N SER A 147 3.17 11.09 3.18
CA SER A 147 3.27 11.95 4.37
C SER A 147 4.67 11.83 5.00
N THR A 148 5.14 12.93 5.55
CA THR A 148 6.40 12.98 6.32
C THR A 148 6.39 12.12 7.58
N GLU A 149 5.20 11.72 8.02
CA GLU A 149 5.02 10.82 9.17
C GLU A 149 5.30 9.35 8.83
N VAL A 150 5.30 8.98 7.54
CA VAL A 150 5.65 7.62 7.11
C VAL A 150 7.15 7.43 7.19
N THR A 151 7.58 6.57 8.10
CA THR A 151 8.98 6.30 8.36
C THR A 151 9.51 5.06 7.62
N ILE A 152 8.61 4.13 7.23
CA ILE A 152 8.97 2.91 6.51
C ILE A 152 8.04 2.73 5.30
N GLN A 153 8.62 2.54 4.12
CA GLN A 153 7.91 2.14 2.91
C GLN A 153 8.32 0.72 2.53
N ILE A 154 7.35 -0.16 2.38
CA ILE A 154 7.56 -1.56 2.02
C ILE A 154 7.07 -1.77 0.59
N CYS A 155 7.85 -2.40 -0.27
CA CYS A 155 7.46 -2.69 -1.64
C CYS A 155 8.02 -4.03 -2.10
N ASN A 156 7.63 -4.49 -3.29
CA ASN A 156 8.31 -5.59 -3.94
C ASN A 156 9.49 -5.07 -4.78
N HIS A 157 10.39 -6.00 -5.18
CA HIS A 157 11.56 -5.65 -5.97
C HIS A 157 11.22 -4.97 -7.29
N ASN A 158 10.15 -5.40 -7.98
CA ASN A 158 9.73 -4.79 -9.24
C ASN A 158 9.26 -3.35 -9.06
N TYR A 159 8.60 -3.04 -7.94
CA TYR A 159 8.17 -1.67 -7.63
C TYR A 159 9.37 -0.76 -7.34
N LEU A 160 10.37 -1.27 -6.62
CA LEU A 160 11.62 -0.54 -6.36
C LEU A 160 12.40 -0.28 -7.65
N LEU A 161 12.51 -1.29 -8.54
CA LEU A 161 13.17 -1.13 -9.84
C LEU A 161 12.44 -0.12 -10.73
N ALA A 162 11.10 -0.15 -10.76
CA ALA A 162 10.32 0.83 -11.48
C ALA A 162 10.49 2.26 -10.91
N ASP A 163 10.62 2.41 -9.59
CA ASP A 163 10.94 3.70 -8.97
C ASP A 163 12.32 4.21 -9.39
N ALA A 164 13.32 3.33 -9.39
CA ALA A 164 14.69 3.67 -9.84
C ALA A 164 14.71 4.09 -11.32
N GLU A 165 13.96 3.39 -12.17
CA GLU A 165 13.83 3.75 -13.59
C GLU A 165 13.17 5.13 -13.76
N HIS A 166 12.09 5.42 -13.01
CA HIS A 166 11.43 6.73 -13.01
C HIS A 166 12.43 7.85 -12.64
N ARG A 167 13.24 7.62 -11.60
CA ARG A 167 14.27 8.61 -11.17
C ARG A 167 15.32 8.85 -12.24
N LEU A 168 15.81 7.79 -12.89
CA LEU A 168 16.79 7.91 -13.98
C LEU A 168 16.23 8.66 -15.19
N GLN A 169 14.96 8.50 -15.49
CA GLN A 169 14.29 9.18 -16.61
C GLN A 169 13.78 10.59 -16.26
N GLY A 170 13.97 11.08 -15.03
CA GLY A 170 13.43 12.35 -14.58
C GLY A 170 11.92 12.38 -14.44
N ILE A 171 11.27 11.20 -14.40
CA ILE A 171 9.84 11.04 -14.17
C ILE A 171 9.57 11.09 -12.67
N ARG A 172 8.35 11.50 -12.29
CA ARG A 172 7.97 11.56 -10.88
C ARG A 172 8.19 10.21 -10.18
N PRO A 173 8.97 10.15 -9.09
CA PRO A 173 9.23 8.93 -8.34
C PRO A 173 7.96 8.27 -7.82
N LEU A 174 7.96 6.94 -7.73
CA LEU A 174 6.87 6.15 -7.15
C LEU A 174 6.93 6.15 -5.62
N LEU A 175 8.12 6.09 -5.06
CA LEU A 175 8.40 6.18 -3.63
C LEU A 175 8.70 7.64 -3.22
N SER A 176 8.62 7.92 -1.91
CA SER A 176 9.18 9.16 -1.36
C SER A 176 10.71 9.12 -1.45
N ASP A 177 11.37 10.24 -1.25
CA ASP A 177 12.85 10.25 -1.21
C ASP A 177 13.34 9.43 -0.01
N TYR A 178 14.34 8.58 -0.26
CA TYR A 178 14.90 7.62 0.70
C TYR A 178 16.42 7.60 0.61
#